data_8fb26cbad5f5594f4757a04f1c950f6b
#
_entry.id   8fb26cbad5f5594f4757a04f1c950f6b
#
_cell.length_a   1.000
_cell.length_b   1.000
_cell.length_c   1.000
_cell.angle_alpha   90.00
_cell.angle_beta   90.00
_cell.angle_gamma   90.00
#
_symmetry.space_group_name_H-M   'P 1'
#
loop_
_entity.id
_entity.type
_entity.pdbx_description
1 polymer ?
#
loop_
_entity_poly.entity_id
_entity_poly.type
_entity_poly.pdbx_seq_one_letter_code
_entity_poly.pdbx_strand_id
1 'polypeptide(L)'
;MAVLLPLAAQPPKHEVRAAWITAVYGLDWPQTRTTSPEGIRKQQAELIEILDRLKAANFNTVLFQTRTRGDVLYKSAIEPYNSILTGKVGGDPGYDPLAFAIAECHKRGMECHAWMVTIPLGNRKHVAALGKESVTKKKRAICVPYKREYFLNPGHPQTKEYLMSLVREVVERYDVDGVHFDYLRYPEHALRFSDSYTYRKYGNGRDLAQWRRDNITEIVRYLYKGVKALKPWVKVSTCPVGKYRDTSRYPSRGWNAFHTVYQDVQGWLGEGIQDQVYPMMYFRGNGFYPFALD
;
A
#
# COMPACT_ATOMS: atom_id res chain seq x y z
N MET A 1 -17.90 -49.42 -15.88
CA MET A 1 -18.12 -48.11 -15.27
C MET A 1 -16.90 -47.76 -14.44
N ALA A 2 -16.04 -46.89 -14.91
CA ALA A 2 -14.90 -46.38 -14.11
C ALA A 2 -15.43 -45.26 -13.24
N VAL A 3 -15.34 -45.42 -11.91
CA VAL A 3 -15.64 -44.37 -10.94
C VAL A 3 -14.50 -43.40 -10.98
N LEU A 4 -14.68 -42.24 -11.59
CA LEU A 4 -13.78 -41.10 -11.45
C LEU A 4 -13.90 -40.57 -10.00
N LEU A 5 -12.97 -40.95 -9.14
CA LEU A 5 -12.79 -40.31 -7.84
C LEU A 5 -12.40 -38.84 -8.12
N PRO A 6 -13.04 -37.86 -7.49
CA PRO A 6 -12.57 -36.46 -7.61
C PRO A 6 -11.15 -36.37 -7.05
N LEU A 7 -10.20 -35.94 -7.89
CA LEU A 7 -8.90 -35.52 -7.40
C LEU A 7 -9.15 -34.36 -6.42
N ALA A 8 -9.10 -34.66 -5.13
CA ALA A 8 -9.03 -33.61 -4.14
C ALA A 8 -7.77 -32.80 -4.42
N ALA A 9 -7.94 -31.54 -4.83
CA ALA A 9 -6.82 -30.65 -5.01
C ALA A 9 -6.03 -30.59 -3.69
N GLN A 10 -4.79 -31.04 -3.72
CA GLN A 10 -3.93 -30.92 -2.54
C GLN A 10 -3.76 -29.44 -2.23
N PRO A 11 -3.90 -29.02 -0.96
CA PRO A 11 -3.66 -27.63 -0.59
C PRO A 11 -2.23 -27.24 -1.00
N PRO A 12 -2.01 -26.00 -1.47
CA PRO A 12 -0.70 -25.55 -1.88
C PRO A 12 0.29 -25.70 -0.71
N LYS A 13 1.49 -26.20 -1.00
CA LYS A 13 2.54 -26.43 0.01
C LYS A 13 2.95 -25.16 0.74
N HIS A 14 2.79 -24.02 0.08
CA HIS A 14 3.07 -22.69 0.60
C HIS A 14 1.87 -21.78 0.32
N GLU A 15 1.07 -21.55 1.34
CA GLU A 15 -0.11 -20.70 1.27
C GLU A 15 0.13 -19.41 2.06
N VAL A 16 -0.22 -18.26 1.48
CA VAL A 16 -0.23 -16.96 2.18
C VAL A 16 -1.62 -16.72 2.76
N ARG A 17 -1.70 -16.67 4.08
CA ARG A 17 -2.89 -16.28 4.84
C ARG A 17 -2.57 -14.96 5.53
N ALA A 18 -2.91 -13.86 4.86
CA ALA A 18 -2.52 -12.51 5.25
C ALA A 18 -3.69 -11.71 5.82
N ALA A 19 -3.39 -10.86 6.80
CA ALA A 19 -4.32 -9.88 7.34
C ALA A 19 -3.72 -8.48 7.29
N TRP A 20 -4.54 -7.48 6.92
CA TRP A 20 -4.18 -6.07 7.01
C TRP A 20 -4.55 -5.54 8.38
N ILE A 21 -3.61 -4.85 9.04
CA ILE A 21 -3.84 -4.11 10.28
C ILE A 21 -3.75 -2.62 9.93
N THR A 22 -4.89 -1.94 9.92
CA THR A 22 -4.97 -0.52 9.57
C THR A 22 -4.87 0.40 10.78
N ALA A 23 -4.17 1.51 10.62
CA ALA A 23 -4.13 2.60 11.58
C ALA A 23 -5.10 3.74 11.26
N VAL A 24 -5.71 3.72 10.07
CA VAL A 24 -6.64 4.77 9.62
C VAL A 24 -7.81 4.86 10.61
N TYR A 25 -7.98 6.05 11.21
CA TYR A 25 -8.99 6.35 12.23
C TYR A 25 -8.93 5.47 13.49
N GLY A 26 -7.89 4.66 13.66
CA GLY A 26 -7.80 3.67 14.74
C GLY A 26 -8.78 2.51 14.56
N LEU A 27 -9.13 2.13 13.33
CA LEU A 27 -10.09 1.06 13.07
C LEU A 27 -9.63 -0.27 13.65
N ASP A 28 -8.36 -0.63 13.45
CA ASP A 28 -7.79 -1.85 14.03
C ASP A 28 -6.84 -1.52 15.17
N TRP A 29 -5.83 -0.67 14.91
CA TRP A 29 -4.80 -0.32 15.88
C TRP A 29 -4.17 1.05 15.53
N PRO A 30 -3.75 1.88 16.55
CA PRO A 30 -4.06 1.71 17.96
C PRO A 30 -5.43 2.28 18.36
N GLN A 31 -6.04 1.72 19.39
CA GLN A 31 -7.24 2.29 20.03
C GLN A 31 -6.86 3.36 21.05
N THR A 32 -5.72 3.20 21.69
CA THR A 32 -5.17 4.11 22.71
C THR A 32 -4.23 5.12 22.06
N ARG A 33 -4.45 6.42 22.30
CA ARG A 33 -3.56 7.51 21.88
C ARG A 33 -2.87 8.07 23.08
N THR A 34 -1.53 8.01 23.12
CA THR A 34 -0.80 8.29 24.36
C THR A 34 0.67 8.63 24.15
N THR A 35 1.26 9.27 25.16
CA THR A 35 2.70 9.41 25.35
C THR A 35 3.14 8.93 26.73
N SER A 36 2.18 8.49 27.59
CA SER A 36 2.51 8.00 28.92
C SER A 36 3.04 6.55 28.88
N PRO A 37 3.96 6.18 29.77
CA PRO A 37 4.48 4.80 29.83
C PRO A 37 3.41 3.73 29.99
N GLU A 38 2.36 4.01 30.77
CA GLU A 38 1.23 3.10 30.95
C GLU A 38 0.40 2.96 29.68
N GLY A 39 0.08 4.09 29.03
CA GLY A 39 -0.64 4.08 27.77
C GLY A 39 0.14 3.40 26.65
N ILE A 40 1.47 3.55 26.61
CA ILE A 40 2.35 2.83 25.66
C ILE A 40 2.22 1.33 25.87
N ARG A 41 2.30 0.83 27.12
CA ARG A 41 2.09 -0.59 27.41
C ARG A 41 0.72 -1.09 26.96
N LYS A 42 -0.32 -0.28 27.17
CA LYS A 42 -1.68 -0.60 26.69
C LYS A 42 -1.73 -0.66 25.16
N GLN A 43 -1.18 0.32 24.45
CA GLN A 43 -1.10 0.35 23.00
C GLN A 43 -0.36 -0.87 22.43
N GLN A 44 0.74 -1.29 23.08
CA GLN A 44 1.48 -2.50 22.74
C GLN A 44 0.67 -3.76 23.01
N ALA A 45 -0.05 -3.85 24.13
CA ALA A 45 -0.91 -4.97 24.46
C ALA A 45 -2.07 -5.14 23.47
N GLU A 46 -2.66 -4.04 22.99
CA GLU A 46 -3.69 -4.05 21.93
C GLU A 46 -3.17 -4.74 20.64
N LEU A 47 -1.95 -4.46 20.23
CA LEU A 47 -1.35 -5.10 19.04
C LEU A 47 -1.05 -6.58 19.30
N ILE A 48 -0.50 -6.91 20.45
CA ILE A 48 -0.23 -8.29 20.87
C ILE A 48 -1.52 -9.13 20.79
N GLU A 49 -2.63 -8.62 21.34
CA GLU A 49 -3.92 -9.33 21.31
C GLU A 49 -4.38 -9.60 19.87
N ILE A 50 -4.26 -8.61 18.97
CA ILE A 50 -4.61 -8.79 17.55
C ILE A 50 -3.75 -9.90 16.94
N LEU A 51 -2.43 -9.86 17.16
CA LEU A 51 -1.49 -10.83 16.59
C LEU A 51 -1.72 -12.24 17.14
N ASP A 52 -2.03 -12.39 18.42
CA ASP A 52 -2.37 -13.68 19.06
C ASP A 52 -3.63 -14.29 18.43
N ARG A 53 -4.66 -13.47 18.21
CA ARG A 53 -5.90 -13.90 17.54
C ARG A 53 -5.65 -14.31 16.09
N LEU A 54 -4.84 -13.56 15.34
CA LEU A 54 -4.46 -13.91 13.97
C LEU A 54 -3.67 -15.22 13.94
N LYS A 55 -2.72 -15.41 14.85
CA LYS A 55 -1.96 -16.66 14.96
C LYS A 55 -2.85 -17.85 15.29
N ALA A 56 -3.76 -17.70 16.24
CA ALA A 56 -4.72 -18.74 16.60
C ALA A 56 -5.65 -19.13 15.44
N ALA A 57 -5.93 -18.19 14.52
CA ALA A 57 -6.67 -18.40 13.27
C ALA A 57 -5.79 -18.87 12.10
N ASN A 58 -4.55 -19.30 12.37
CA ASN A 58 -3.57 -19.77 11.38
C ASN A 58 -3.15 -18.75 10.31
N PHE A 59 -3.22 -17.45 10.58
CA PHE A 59 -2.58 -16.45 9.73
C PHE A 59 -1.05 -16.56 9.84
N ASN A 60 -0.37 -16.32 8.74
CA ASN A 60 1.09 -16.40 8.66
C ASN A 60 1.77 -15.13 8.13
N THR A 61 0.98 -14.12 7.75
CA THR A 61 1.48 -12.86 7.22
C THR A 61 0.61 -11.70 7.73
N VAL A 62 1.25 -10.62 8.15
CA VAL A 62 0.61 -9.37 8.55
C VAL A 62 1.07 -8.25 7.64
N LEU A 63 0.13 -7.52 7.06
CA LEU A 63 0.40 -6.26 6.38
C LEU A 63 0.12 -5.12 7.36
N PHE A 64 1.17 -4.66 8.02
CA PHE A 64 1.09 -3.63 9.05
C PHE A 64 1.16 -2.24 8.43
N GLN A 65 0.12 -1.41 8.64
CA GLN A 65 0.10 -0.08 8.04
C GLN A 65 1.20 0.81 8.62
N THR A 66 2.20 1.05 7.81
CA THR A 66 3.42 1.76 8.17
C THR A 66 3.38 3.22 7.71
N ARG A 67 2.74 3.49 6.58
CA ARG A 67 2.51 4.83 6.03
C ARG A 67 1.04 5.01 5.68
N THR A 68 0.45 6.10 6.12
CA THR A 68 -0.95 6.42 5.83
C THR A 68 -1.08 7.44 4.69
N ARG A 69 -1.03 8.74 4.94
CA ARG A 69 -1.25 9.78 3.92
C ARG A 69 -0.27 10.96 4.09
N GLY A 70 1.03 10.69 3.92
CA GLY A 70 2.09 11.68 4.15
C GLY A 70 2.51 11.77 5.61
N ASP A 71 2.22 10.73 6.37
CA ASP A 71 2.64 10.48 7.74
C ASP A 71 2.81 8.98 8.00
N VAL A 72 3.55 8.62 9.02
CA VAL A 72 4.07 7.27 9.22
C VAL A 72 3.91 6.77 10.66
N LEU A 73 4.05 5.46 10.83
CA LEU A 73 4.02 4.75 12.12
C LEU A 73 5.39 4.14 12.45
N TYR A 74 6.45 4.78 12.03
CA TYR A 74 7.84 4.41 12.35
C TYR A 74 8.69 5.67 12.48
N LYS A 75 9.87 5.56 13.05
CA LYS A 75 10.79 6.70 13.19
C LYS A 75 11.37 7.07 11.83
N SER A 76 10.82 8.11 11.17
CA SER A 76 11.23 8.59 9.86
C SER A 76 11.92 9.96 9.95
N ALA A 77 12.91 10.18 9.09
CA ALA A 77 13.51 11.50 8.86
C ALA A 77 12.78 12.29 7.75
N ILE A 78 11.83 11.68 7.05
CA ILE A 78 11.18 12.23 5.84
C ILE A 78 9.77 12.73 6.15
N GLU A 79 8.94 11.88 6.76
CA GLU A 79 7.54 12.17 7.10
C GLU A 79 7.31 12.10 8.61
N PRO A 80 6.39 12.92 9.17
CA PRO A 80 6.14 12.96 10.61
C PRO A 80 5.36 11.72 11.08
N TYR A 81 5.43 11.44 12.38
CA TYR A 81 4.54 10.45 13.01
C TYR A 81 3.07 10.82 12.83
N ASN A 82 2.26 9.80 12.55
CA ASN A 82 0.81 9.95 12.51
C ASN A 82 0.25 10.27 13.89
N SER A 83 -0.69 11.21 13.94
CA SER A 83 -1.35 11.63 15.19
C SER A 83 -2.14 10.53 15.89
N ILE A 84 -2.42 9.42 15.22
CA ILE A 84 -3.15 8.29 15.83
C ILE A 84 -2.39 7.69 17.01
N LEU A 85 -1.05 7.77 17.00
CA LEU A 85 -0.22 7.22 18.07
C LEU A 85 -0.33 8.04 19.36
N THR A 86 -0.30 9.37 19.27
CA THR A 86 -0.16 10.26 20.42
C THR A 86 -1.29 11.28 20.58
N GLY A 87 -2.17 11.40 19.60
CA GLY A 87 -3.15 12.50 19.50
C GLY A 87 -2.59 13.78 18.88
N LYS A 88 -1.26 13.86 18.64
CA LYS A 88 -0.59 15.04 18.08
C LYS A 88 0.21 14.65 16.84
N VAL A 89 0.07 15.41 15.75
CA VAL A 89 0.86 15.23 14.51
C VAL A 89 2.34 15.39 14.82
N GLY A 90 3.15 14.41 14.39
CA GLY A 90 4.59 14.38 14.62
C GLY A 90 4.99 14.16 16.09
N GLY A 91 4.03 13.86 16.98
CA GLY A 91 4.31 13.52 18.35
C GLY A 91 5.07 12.20 18.44
N ASP A 92 6.18 12.19 19.19
CA ASP A 92 6.97 10.99 19.44
C ASP A 92 6.19 10.04 20.37
N PRO A 93 5.88 8.80 19.95
CA PRO A 93 5.17 7.85 20.79
C PRO A 93 6.04 7.24 21.92
N GLY A 94 7.32 7.54 21.99
CA GLY A 94 8.24 7.00 22.98
C GLY A 94 8.73 5.58 22.71
N TYR A 95 8.36 5.00 21.55
CA TYR A 95 8.87 3.72 21.05
C TYR A 95 8.75 3.70 19.52
N ASP A 96 9.26 2.66 18.86
CA ASP A 96 9.13 2.48 17.42
C ASP A 96 8.02 1.46 17.12
N PRO A 97 6.84 1.89 16.62
CA PRO A 97 5.71 0.99 16.37
C PRO A 97 6.00 -0.09 15.34
N LEU A 98 6.75 0.22 14.27
CA LEU A 98 7.09 -0.76 13.23
C LEU A 98 8.07 -1.80 13.76
N ALA A 99 9.12 -1.38 14.46
CA ALA A 99 10.07 -2.31 15.07
C ALA A 99 9.37 -3.24 16.07
N PHE A 100 8.44 -2.72 16.86
CA PHE A 100 7.63 -3.51 17.79
C PHE A 100 6.75 -4.52 17.06
N ALA A 101 6.03 -4.08 16.01
CA ALA A 101 5.16 -4.96 15.21
C ALA A 101 5.95 -6.11 14.56
N ILE A 102 7.12 -5.83 13.99
CA ILE A 102 8.00 -6.85 13.39
C ILE A 102 8.41 -7.88 14.45
N ALA A 103 8.92 -7.43 15.60
CA ALA A 103 9.36 -8.31 16.67
C ALA A 103 8.23 -9.22 17.16
N GLU A 104 7.02 -8.67 17.33
CA GLU A 104 5.86 -9.44 17.81
C GLU A 104 5.32 -10.40 16.72
N CYS A 105 5.38 -10.05 15.43
CA CYS A 105 5.07 -10.98 14.35
C CYS A 105 6.06 -12.14 14.31
N HIS A 106 7.36 -11.87 14.33
CA HIS A 106 8.43 -12.87 14.27
C HIS A 106 8.39 -13.84 15.46
N LYS A 107 8.11 -13.38 16.69
CA LYS A 107 7.88 -14.24 17.86
C LYS A 107 6.79 -15.30 17.63
N ARG A 108 5.83 -15.00 16.76
CA ARG A 108 4.71 -15.89 16.41
C ARG A 108 4.94 -16.69 15.13
N GLY A 109 6.13 -16.56 14.51
CA GLY A 109 6.43 -17.18 13.22
C GLY A 109 5.52 -16.64 12.09
N MET A 110 5.20 -15.35 12.13
CA MET A 110 4.45 -14.63 11.10
C MET A 110 5.36 -13.62 10.40
N GLU A 111 5.20 -13.49 9.09
CA GLU A 111 5.84 -12.41 8.32
C GLU A 111 5.18 -11.06 8.65
N CYS A 112 5.99 -10.00 8.69
CA CYS A 112 5.53 -8.62 8.83
C CYS A 112 5.90 -7.81 7.59
N HIS A 113 4.91 -7.42 6.79
CA HIS A 113 5.08 -6.60 5.62
C HIS A 113 4.71 -5.14 5.94
N ALA A 114 5.58 -4.21 5.60
CA ALA A 114 5.31 -2.78 5.75
C ALA A 114 4.28 -2.32 4.70
N TRP A 115 3.05 -2.06 5.13
CA TRP A 115 1.99 -1.56 4.26
C TRP A 115 2.07 -0.04 4.12
N MET A 116 2.33 0.42 2.91
CA MET A 116 2.53 1.83 2.56
C MET A 116 1.46 2.31 1.59
N VAL A 117 0.58 3.22 2.02
CA VAL A 117 -0.28 4.00 1.12
C VAL A 117 0.61 4.98 0.35
N THR A 118 0.62 4.92 -0.97
CA THR A 118 1.64 5.60 -1.79
C THR A 118 1.23 6.98 -2.31
N ILE A 119 0.28 7.05 -3.23
CA ILE A 119 -0.05 8.26 -3.99
C ILE A 119 -0.91 9.28 -3.21
N PRO A 120 -1.94 8.90 -2.42
CA PRO A 120 -2.73 9.86 -1.66
C PRO A 120 -1.95 10.53 -0.53
N LEU A 121 -2.17 11.83 -0.34
CA LEU A 121 -1.58 12.65 0.74
C LEU A 121 -2.66 13.18 1.72
N GLY A 122 -3.91 12.80 1.51
CA GLY A 122 -5.03 13.17 2.38
C GLY A 122 -5.77 14.43 1.98
N ASN A 123 -6.82 14.72 2.73
CA ASN A 123 -7.65 15.88 2.49
C ASN A 123 -7.01 17.19 2.99
N ARG A 124 -7.63 18.33 2.66
CA ARG A 124 -7.11 19.65 3.02
C ARG A 124 -6.90 19.82 4.53
N LYS A 125 -7.82 19.28 5.36
CA LYS A 125 -7.72 19.35 6.82
C LYS A 125 -6.51 18.57 7.33
N HIS A 126 -6.30 17.36 6.82
CA HIS A 126 -5.15 16.53 7.16
C HIS A 126 -3.83 17.20 6.77
N VAL A 127 -3.72 17.67 5.53
CA VAL A 127 -2.51 18.36 5.03
C VAL A 127 -2.24 19.66 5.82
N ALA A 128 -3.28 20.40 6.19
CA ALA A 128 -3.14 21.59 7.03
C ALA A 128 -2.63 21.24 8.45
N ALA A 129 -3.09 20.13 9.02
CA ALA A 129 -2.63 19.65 10.33
C ALA A 129 -1.16 19.22 10.31
N LEU A 130 -0.65 18.68 9.20
CA LEU A 130 0.78 18.37 9.01
C LEU A 130 1.66 19.65 8.95
N GLY A 131 1.07 20.80 8.63
CA GLY A 131 1.74 22.10 8.60
C GLY A 131 2.98 22.12 7.69
N LYS A 132 4.10 22.59 8.23
CA LYS A 132 5.40 22.65 7.52
C LYS A 132 5.97 21.28 7.18
N GLU A 133 5.58 20.24 7.93
CA GLU A 133 6.04 18.86 7.71
C GLU A 133 5.34 18.19 6.53
N SER A 134 4.25 18.75 6.03
CA SER A 134 3.52 18.21 4.89
C SER A 134 4.39 18.09 3.64
N VAL A 135 4.28 16.99 2.93
CA VAL A 135 4.88 16.76 1.61
C VAL A 135 4.50 17.89 0.63
N THR A 136 3.27 18.42 0.71
CA THR A 136 2.80 19.52 -0.14
C THR A 136 3.55 20.84 0.09
N LYS A 137 4.23 20.98 1.22
CA LYS A 137 5.12 22.11 1.52
C LYS A 137 6.56 21.80 1.18
N LYS A 138 7.06 20.64 1.60
CA LYS A 138 8.45 20.21 1.41
C LYS A 138 8.78 19.87 -0.04
N LYS A 139 7.82 19.31 -0.79
CA LYS A 139 7.99 18.76 -2.15
C LYS A 139 6.86 19.20 -3.08
N ARG A 140 6.54 20.49 -3.10
CA ARG A 140 5.40 21.04 -3.84
C ARG A 140 5.33 20.61 -5.31
N ALA A 141 6.46 20.50 -5.98
CA ALA A 141 6.54 20.18 -7.41
C ALA A 141 5.94 18.81 -7.76
N ILE A 142 6.01 17.84 -6.84
CA ILE A 142 5.47 16.50 -7.05
C ILE A 142 4.05 16.32 -6.51
N CYS A 143 3.41 17.38 -6.01
CA CYS A 143 2.09 17.31 -5.38
C CYS A 143 1.05 18.03 -6.22
N VAL A 144 -0.13 17.43 -6.36
CA VAL A 144 -1.26 18.04 -7.05
C VAL A 144 -2.54 17.94 -6.21
N PRO A 145 -3.35 19.01 -6.21
CA PRO A 145 -4.70 18.94 -5.64
C PRO A 145 -5.63 18.27 -6.66
N TYR A 146 -6.52 17.42 -6.19
CA TYR A 146 -7.60 16.87 -6.97
C TYR A 146 -8.85 16.69 -6.12
N LYS A 147 -9.98 17.25 -6.56
CA LYS A 147 -11.20 17.36 -5.75
C LYS A 147 -10.90 18.04 -4.40
N ARG A 148 -11.12 17.35 -3.28
CA ARG A 148 -10.87 17.88 -1.92
C ARG A 148 -9.62 17.31 -1.26
N GLU A 149 -8.79 16.59 -2.01
CA GLU A 149 -7.61 15.89 -1.51
C GLU A 149 -6.34 16.31 -2.25
N TYR A 150 -5.20 15.92 -1.72
CA TYR A 150 -3.88 16.07 -2.33
C TYR A 150 -3.31 14.69 -2.67
N PHE A 151 -2.55 14.65 -3.74
CA PHE A 151 -1.92 13.45 -4.26
C PHE A 151 -0.48 13.75 -4.68
N LEU A 152 0.38 12.75 -4.62
CA LEU A 152 1.58 12.75 -5.43
C LEU A 152 1.18 12.67 -6.91
N ASN A 153 1.94 13.33 -7.78
CA ASN A 153 1.72 13.26 -9.23
C ASN A 153 2.56 12.11 -9.82
N PRO A 154 1.96 10.98 -10.23
CA PRO A 154 2.72 9.85 -10.76
C PRO A 154 3.51 10.20 -12.03
N GLY A 155 3.04 11.18 -12.81
CA GLY A 155 3.72 11.65 -14.02
C GLY A 155 4.93 12.55 -13.78
N HIS A 156 5.22 12.93 -12.53
CA HIS A 156 6.41 13.70 -12.21
C HIS A 156 7.59 12.77 -11.87
N PRO A 157 8.75 12.87 -12.56
CA PRO A 157 9.87 11.94 -12.37
C PRO A 157 10.34 11.77 -10.94
N GLN A 158 10.36 12.85 -10.15
CA GLN A 158 10.78 12.81 -8.75
C GLN A 158 9.79 12.10 -7.81
N THR A 159 8.59 11.74 -8.28
CA THR A 159 7.62 11.00 -7.43
C THR A 159 8.14 9.62 -7.08
N LYS A 160 8.70 8.87 -8.03
CA LYS A 160 9.29 7.55 -7.77
C LYS A 160 10.51 7.63 -6.85
N GLU A 161 11.32 8.67 -6.99
CA GLU A 161 12.48 8.91 -6.13
C GLU A 161 12.07 9.20 -4.69
N TYR A 162 11.04 10.03 -4.53
CA TYR A 162 10.48 10.33 -3.20
C TYR A 162 9.91 9.07 -2.53
N LEU A 163 9.12 8.28 -3.25
CA LEU A 163 8.58 7.03 -2.72
C LEU A 163 9.72 6.06 -2.36
N MET A 164 10.75 5.97 -3.21
CA MET A 164 11.90 5.11 -2.94
C MET A 164 12.68 5.56 -1.71
N SER A 165 12.75 6.86 -1.41
CA SER A 165 13.41 7.33 -0.19
C SER A 165 12.73 6.83 1.09
N LEU A 166 11.38 6.77 1.11
CA LEU A 166 10.60 6.20 2.22
C LEU A 166 10.78 4.67 2.31
N VAL A 167 10.74 3.99 1.16
CA VAL A 167 10.98 2.53 1.09
C VAL A 167 12.36 2.18 1.57
N ARG A 168 13.37 2.97 1.21
CA ARG A 168 14.75 2.80 1.66
C ARG A 168 14.88 2.89 3.18
N GLU A 169 14.26 3.91 3.82
CA GLU A 169 14.24 3.99 5.29
C GLU A 169 13.72 2.70 5.93
N VAL A 170 12.63 2.15 5.38
CA VAL A 170 12.00 0.95 5.92
C VAL A 170 12.88 -0.28 5.68
N VAL A 171 13.31 -0.51 4.45
CA VAL A 171 14.05 -1.72 4.07
C VAL A 171 15.44 -1.77 4.70
N GLU A 172 16.16 -0.64 4.76
CA GLU A 172 17.50 -0.60 5.35
C GLU A 172 17.49 -0.74 6.88
N ARG A 173 16.52 -0.13 7.55
CA ARG A 173 16.54 0.00 9.01
C ARG A 173 15.74 -1.04 9.76
N TYR A 174 14.84 -1.74 9.08
CA TYR A 174 13.95 -2.72 9.70
C TYR A 174 14.09 -4.09 9.06
N ASP A 175 13.83 -5.13 9.84
CA ASP A 175 13.82 -6.53 9.40
C ASP A 175 12.44 -6.92 8.89
N VAL A 176 11.92 -6.17 7.90
CA VAL A 176 10.65 -6.48 7.24
C VAL A 176 10.80 -7.66 6.30
N ASP A 177 9.79 -8.54 6.26
CA ASP A 177 9.73 -9.66 5.32
C ASP A 177 9.24 -9.20 3.95
N GLY A 178 8.53 -8.09 3.90
CA GLY A 178 8.03 -7.49 2.66
C GLY A 178 7.67 -6.02 2.77
N VAL A 179 7.47 -5.40 1.62
CA VAL A 179 6.85 -4.09 1.47
C VAL A 179 5.60 -4.22 0.60
N HIS A 180 4.52 -3.62 1.04
CA HIS A 180 3.23 -3.70 0.38
C HIS A 180 2.76 -2.30 -0.04
N PHE A 181 2.57 -2.08 -1.34
CA PHE A 181 2.18 -0.79 -1.90
C PHE A 181 0.68 -0.73 -2.17
N ASP A 182 0.00 0.09 -1.39
CA ASP A 182 -1.42 0.40 -1.57
C ASP A 182 -1.60 1.76 -2.25
N TYR A 183 -2.73 1.92 -2.93
CA TYR A 183 -3.06 3.12 -3.71
C TYR A 183 -1.95 3.53 -4.70
N LEU A 184 -1.19 2.57 -5.21
CA LEU A 184 -0.22 2.80 -6.27
C LEU A 184 -0.96 2.90 -7.62
N ARG A 185 -1.71 3.99 -7.75
CA ARG A 185 -2.66 4.24 -8.84
C ARG A 185 -3.07 5.71 -8.90
N TYR A 186 -3.61 6.12 -10.03
CA TYR A 186 -4.33 7.40 -10.10
C TYR A 186 -5.64 7.33 -9.31
N PRO A 187 -6.16 8.49 -8.84
CA PRO A 187 -7.46 8.52 -8.16
C PRO A 187 -8.58 8.13 -9.13
N GLU A 188 -9.69 7.67 -8.57
CA GLU A 188 -10.88 7.36 -9.35
C GLU A 188 -11.40 8.59 -10.12
N HIS A 189 -11.89 8.33 -11.33
CA HIS A 189 -12.35 9.38 -12.24
C HIS A 189 -11.27 10.43 -12.59
N ALA A 190 -10.03 10.01 -12.76
CA ALA A 190 -8.87 10.87 -12.99
C ALA A 190 -8.88 11.66 -14.29
N LEU A 191 -9.96 11.66 -15.08
CA LEU A 191 -10.07 12.42 -16.33
C LEU A 191 -9.66 13.91 -16.17
N ARG A 192 -9.97 14.51 -15.02
CA ARG A 192 -9.62 15.89 -14.67
C ARG A 192 -8.50 15.97 -13.64
N PHE A 193 -7.67 14.94 -13.51
CA PHE A 193 -6.51 14.99 -12.64
C PHE A 193 -5.54 16.07 -13.09
N SER A 194 -4.94 16.81 -12.15
CA SER A 194 -4.16 18.01 -12.43
C SER A 194 -2.73 17.68 -12.89
N ASP A 195 -2.58 16.79 -13.87
CA ASP A 195 -1.28 16.38 -14.44
C ASP A 195 -0.98 16.93 -15.85
N SER A 196 -1.82 17.84 -16.38
CA SER A 196 -1.67 18.38 -17.73
C SER A 196 -0.31 19.04 -18.01
N TYR A 197 0.27 19.69 -17.00
CA TYR A 197 1.61 20.28 -17.13
C TYR A 197 2.68 19.19 -17.29
N THR A 198 2.66 18.16 -16.46
CA THR A 198 3.62 17.05 -16.52
C THR A 198 3.43 16.21 -17.78
N TYR A 199 2.18 16.03 -18.22
CA TYR A 199 1.88 15.36 -19.47
C TYR A 199 2.46 16.12 -20.69
N ARG A 200 2.26 17.44 -20.77
CA ARG A 200 2.89 18.24 -21.84
C ARG A 200 4.42 18.15 -21.84
N LYS A 201 5.00 18.09 -20.62
CA LYS A 201 6.46 18.08 -20.47
C LYS A 201 7.09 16.71 -20.70
N TYR A 202 6.42 15.63 -20.31
CA TYR A 202 7.00 14.28 -20.27
C TYR A 202 6.21 13.24 -21.07
N GLY A 203 5.10 13.62 -21.69
CA GLY A 203 4.22 12.72 -22.43
C GLY A 203 4.82 12.20 -23.74
N ASN A 204 5.68 12.99 -24.37
CA ASN A 204 6.37 12.63 -25.63
C ASN A 204 5.40 12.15 -26.73
N GLY A 205 4.22 12.78 -26.86
CA GLY A 205 3.22 12.45 -27.88
C GLY A 205 2.42 11.17 -27.62
N ARG A 206 2.65 10.46 -26.50
CA ARG A 206 1.87 9.26 -26.12
C ARG A 206 0.43 9.63 -25.82
N ASP A 207 -0.49 8.68 -26.03
CA ASP A 207 -1.85 8.78 -25.50
C ASP A 207 -1.85 9.01 -23.99
N LEU A 208 -2.74 9.86 -23.48
CA LEU A 208 -2.79 10.23 -22.06
C LEU A 208 -3.01 9.04 -21.15
N ALA A 209 -3.91 8.14 -21.52
CA ALA A 209 -4.22 6.96 -20.70
C ALA A 209 -3.03 5.99 -20.68
N GLN A 210 -2.37 5.80 -21.81
CA GLN A 210 -1.16 4.98 -21.88
C GLN A 210 -0.03 5.60 -21.08
N TRP A 211 0.22 6.91 -21.22
CA TRP A 211 1.24 7.61 -20.44
C TRP A 211 1.00 7.48 -18.93
N ARG A 212 -0.24 7.55 -18.48
CA ARG A 212 -0.56 7.34 -17.07
C ARG A 212 -0.28 5.91 -16.60
N ARG A 213 -0.60 4.90 -17.40
CA ARG A 213 -0.23 3.50 -17.10
C ARG A 213 1.27 3.31 -17.04
N ASP A 214 1.99 3.88 -18.01
CA ASP A 214 3.46 3.83 -18.05
C ASP A 214 4.08 4.43 -16.79
N ASN A 215 3.54 5.57 -16.30
CA ASN A 215 4.02 6.21 -15.08
C ASN A 215 3.85 5.31 -13.85
N ILE A 216 2.70 4.67 -13.68
CA ILE A 216 2.48 3.75 -12.56
C ILE A 216 3.40 2.53 -12.70
N THR A 217 3.49 1.94 -13.89
CA THR A 217 4.40 0.81 -14.16
C THR A 217 5.86 1.16 -13.86
N GLU A 218 6.29 2.36 -14.25
CA GLU A 218 7.65 2.82 -13.97
C GLU A 218 7.92 3.01 -12.47
N ILE A 219 6.94 3.50 -11.71
CA ILE A 219 7.05 3.57 -10.24
C ILE A 219 7.17 2.17 -9.65
N VAL A 220 6.30 1.22 -10.05
CA VAL A 220 6.36 -0.19 -9.59
C VAL A 220 7.74 -0.78 -9.87
N ARG A 221 8.20 -0.67 -11.10
CA ARG A 221 9.51 -1.18 -11.54
C ARG A 221 10.67 -0.57 -10.74
N TYR A 222 10.63 0.75 -10.54
CA TYR A 222 11.67 1.47 -9.81
C TYR A 222 11.74 1.05 -8.35
N LEU A 223 10.58 0.94 -7.68
CA LEU A 223 10.50 0.49 -6.29
C LEU A 223 10.92 -0.98 -6.15
N TYR A 224 10.44 -1.87 -7.03
CA TYR A 224 10.83 -3.27 -7.03
C TYR A 224 12.35 -3.44 -7.14
N LYS A 225 12.95 -2.84 -8.18
CA LYS A 225 14.41 -2.91 -8.38
C LYS A 225 15.18 -2.32 -7.20
N GLY A 226 14.68 -1.22 -6.63
CA GLY A 226 15.29 -0.59 -5.46
C GLY A 226 15.27 -1.50 -4.23
N VAL A 227 14.14 -2.14 -3.94
CA VAL A 227 14.03 -3.09 -2.83
C VAL A 227 14.95 -4.29 -3.04
N LYS A 228 14.92 -4.89 -4.23
CA LYS A 228 15.76 -6.08 -4.54
C LYS A 228 17.26 -5.78 -4.52
N ALA A 229 17.66 -4.56 -4.86
CA ALA A 229 19.05 -4.12 -4.74
C ALA A 229 19.52 -3.95 -3.28
N LEU A 230 18.59 -3.58 -2.37
CA LEU A 230 18.88 -3.42 -0.94
C LEU A 230 18.87 -4.78 -0.20
N LYS A 231 17.75 -5.51 -0.33
CA LYS A 231 17.51 -6.80 0.31
C LYS A 231 16.75 -7.70 -0.65
N PRO A 232 17.42 -8.58 -1.42
CA PRO A 232 16.77 -9.38 -2.47
C PRO A 232 15.69 -10.35 -1.96
N TRP A 233 15.72 -10.71 -0.69
CA TRP A 233 14.72 -11.58 -0.05
C TRP A 233 13.46 -10.86 0.37
N VAL A 234 13.46 -9.52 0.53
CA VAL A 234 12.28 -8.76 0.91
C VAL A 234 11.25 -8.81 -0.22
N LYS A 235 10.05 -9.29 0.10
CA LYS A 235 8.96 -9.42 -0.86
C LYS A 235 8.37 -8.06 -1.21
N VAL A 236 8.02 -7.87 -2.48
CA VAL A 236 7.36 -6.67 -2.98
C VAL A 236 5.97 -7.03 -3.46
N SER A 237 4.95 -6.35 -2.93
CA SER A 237 3.57 -6.64 -3.26
C SER A 237 2.73 -5.38 -3.49
N THR A 238 1.63 -5.54 -4.23
CA THR A 238 0.61 -4.48 -4.41
C THR A 238 -0.79 -5.02 -4.21
N CYS A 239 -1.76 -4.13 -3.94
CA CYS A 239 -3.20 -4.43 -3.95
C CYS A 239 -3.91 -3.64 -5.07
N PRO A 240 -3.93 -4.16 -6.28
CA PRO A 240 -4.63 -3.54 -7.39
C PRO A 240 -6.14 -3.73 -7.28
N VAL A 241 -6.89 -2.94 -8.08
CA VAL A 241 -8.32 -3.21 -8.30
C VAL A 241 -8.47 -4.61 -8.87
N GLY A 242 -9.33 -5.44 -8.25
CA GLY A 242 -9.45 -6.85 -8.58
C GLY A 242 -9.89 -7.11 -10.02
N LYS A 243 -10.83 -6.31 -10.54
CA LYS A 243 -11.19 -6.37 -11.95
C LYS A 243 -10.10 -5.68 -12.79
N TYR A 244 -9.41 -6.44 -13.63
CA TYR A 244 -8.36 -5.89 -14.47
C TYR A 244 -8.90 -4.94 -15.54
N ARG A 245 -9.84 -5.42 -16.38
CA ARG A 245 -10.53 -4.65 -17.44
C ARG A 245 -11.91 -5.22 -17.73
N ASP A 246 -12.70 -4.52 -18.52
CA ASP A 246 -13.96 -5.05 -19.03
C ASP A 246 -13.69 -6.17 -20.05
N THR A 247 -14.44 -7.27 -19.97
CA THR A 247 -14.34 -8.40 -20.86
C THR A 247 -15.65 -8.64 -21.61
N SER A 248 -15.59 -9.28 -22.78
CA SER A 248 -16.79 -9.68 -23.54
C SER A 248 -17.48 -10.88 -22.92
N ARG A 249 -16.73 -11.75 -22.22
CA ARG A 249 -17.25 -12.98 -21.61
C ARG A 249 -18.16 -12.70 -20.42
N TYR A 250 -17.78 -11.71 -19.61
CA TYR A 250 -18.53 -11.26 -18.44
C TYR A 250 -18.62 -9.73 -18.48
N PRO A 251 -19.51 -9.19 -19.32
CA PRO A 251 -19.59 -7.75 -19.51
C PRO A 251 -20.00 -7.07 -18.21
N SER A 252 -19.05 -6.50 -17.53
CA SER A 252 -19.28 -5.61 -16.41
C SER A 252 -18.58 -4.29 -16.72
N ARG A 253 -19.35 -3.21 -16.73
CA ARG A 253 -18.83 -1.87 -16.93
C ARG A 253 -18.44 -1.25 -15.60
N GLY A 254 -17.53 -0.30 -15.63
CA GLY A 254 -17.22 0.54 -14.47
C GLY A 254 -15.80 0.39 -13.94
N TRP A 255 -15.67 0.31 -12.64
CA TRP A 255 -14.39 0.41 -11.95
C TRP A 255 -13.48 -0.80 -12.22
N ASN A 256 -12.33 -0.54 -12.85
CA ASN A 256 -11.34 -1.55 -13.17
C ASN A 256 -9.90 -0.97 -13.06
N ALA A 257 -8.92 -1.86 -12.99
CA ALA A 257 -7.52 -1.50 -12.83
C ALA A 257 -6.96 -0.72 -14.04
N PHE A 258 -7.11 -1.28 -15.22
CA PHE A 258 -6.42 -0.83 -16.42
C PHE A 258 -6.92 0.52 -16.96
N HIS A 259 -8.25 0.69 -17.08
CA HIS A 259 -8.84 1.89 -17.68
C HIS A 259 -9.18 2.98 -16.67
N THR A 260 -9.61 2.60 -15.45
CA THR A 260 -10.14 3.58 -14.49
C THR A 260 -9.06 4.19 -13.61
N VAL A 261 -8.07 3.40 -13.19
CA VAL A 261 -7.02 3.83 -12.25
C VAL A 261 -5.60 3.61 -12.76
N TYR A 262 -5.47 3.17 -14.03
CA TYR A 262 -4.21 3.06 -14.77
C TYR A 262 -3.20 2.08 -14.15
N GLN A 263 -3.69 0.94 -13.62
CA GLN A 263 -2.86 -0.16 -13.11
C GLN A 263 -2.78 -1.28 -14.16
N ASP A 264 -1.60 -1.53 -14.73
CA ASP A 264 -1.36 -2.63 -15.66
C ASP A 264 -0.76 -3.84 -14.94
N VAL A 265 -1.57 -4.46 -14.08
CA VAL A 265 -1.13 -5.56 -13.19
C VAL A 265 -0.66 -6.78 -13.96
N GLN A 266 -1.34 -7.13 -15.06
CA GLN A 266 -0.92 -8.27 -15.91
C GLN A 266 0.45 -7.97 -16.54
N GLY A 267 0.67 -6.74 -17.00
CA GLY A 267 1.98 -6.30 -17.47
C GLY A 267 3.06 -6.42 -16.39
N TRP A 268 2.77 -6.00 -15.15
CA TRP A 268 3.73 -6.09 -14.04
C TRP A 268 4.10 -7.54 -13.69
N LEU A 269 3.14 -8.46 -13.72
CA LEU A 269 3.38 -9.89 -13.52
C LEU A 269 4.20 -10.48 -14.67
N GLY A 270 3.89 -10.11 -15.92
CA GLY A 270 4.64 -10.52 -17.10
C GLY A 270 6.09 -10.03 -17.10
N GLU A 271 6.35 -8.82 -16.55
CA GLU A 271 7.69 -8.28 -16.38
C GLU A 271 8.45 -8.85 -15.16
N GLY A 272 7.77 -9.58 -14.26
CA GLY A 272 8.36 -10.11 -13.03
C GLY A 272 8.78 -9.01 -12.04
N ILE A 273 8.05 -7.89 -12.00
CA ILE A 273 8.34 -6.76 -11.10
C ILE A 273 7.46 -6.73 -9.84
N GLN A 274 6.94 -7.89 -9.45
CA GLN A 274 6.25 -8.13 -8.19
C GLN A 274 6.46 -9.57 -7.73
N ASP A 275 6.55 -9.78 -6.42
CA ASP A 275 6.60 -11.12 -5.82
C ASP A 275 5.22 -11.64 -5.45
N GLN A 276 4.30 -10.71 -5.09
CA GLN A 276 2.93 -11.04 -4.66
C GLN A 276 1.95 -9.96 -5.14
N VAL A 277 0.72 -10.37 -5.42
CA VAL A 277 -0.40 -9.48 -5.78
C VAL A 277 -1.59 -9.84 -4.92
N TYR A 278 -2.23 -8.82 -4.34
CA TYR A 278 -3.44 -8.95 -3.51
C TYR A 278 -4.60 -8.19 -4.16
N PRO A 279 -5.30 -8.76 -5.15
CA PRO A 279 -6.38 -8.06 -5.84
C PRO A 279 -7.53 -7.71 -4.89
N MET A 280 -8.06 -6.49 -5.00
CA MET A 280 -9.22 -6.03 -4.22
C MET A 280 -10.50 -6.69 -4.71
N MET A 281 -10.90 -7.79 -4.10
CA MET A 281 -12.03 -8.64 -4.50
C MET A 281 -13.27 -8.40 -3.61
N TYR A 282 -13.68 -7.14 -3.43
CA TYR A 282 -14.74 -6.73 -2.49
C TYR A 282 -16.16 -6.91 -3.02
N PHE A 283 -16.40 -7.92 -3.85
CA PHE A 283 -17.69 -8.16 -4.52
C PHE A 283 -18.32 -9.47 -4.06
N ARG A 284 -19.65 -9.56 -4.19
CA ARG A 284 -20.45 -10.74 -3.83
C ARG A 284 -21.15 -11.33 -5.06
N GLY A 285 -21.40 -12.65 -5.04
CA GLY A 285 -22.19 -13.34 -6.04
C GLY A 285 -21.65 -13.18 -7.45
N ASN A 286 -22.50 -12.85 -8.39
CA ASN A 286 -22.15 -12.72 -9.81
C ASN A 286 -21.14 -11.62 -10.13
N GLY A 287 -20.96 -10.63 -9.24
CA GLY A 287 -19.92 -9.61 -9.36
C GLY A 287 -18.51 -10.12 -9.08
N PHE A 288 -18.38 -11.28 -8.41
CA PHE A 288 -17.08 -11.89 -8.09
C PHE A 288 -16.46 -12.62 -9.29
N TYR A 289 -17.25 -13.32 -10.09
CA TYR A 289 -16.74 -14.18 -11.16
C TYR A 289 -15.86 -13.49 -12.20
N PRO A 290 -16.18 -12.26 -12.66
CA PRO A 290 -15.31 -11.54 -13.59
C PRO A 290 -13.90 -11.30 -13.06
N PHE A 291 -13.71 -11.25 -11.73
CA PHE A 291 -12.41 -11.04 -11.10
C PHE A 291 -11.63 -12.34 -10.93
N ALA A 292 -12.32 -13.46 -10.76
CA ALA A 292 -11.68 -14.75 -10.52
C ALA A 292 -11.27 -15.48 -11.80
N LEU A 293 -11.88 -15.12 -12.96
CA LEU A 293 -11.75 -15.85 -14.22
C LEU A 293 -10.99 -15.10 -15.32
N ASP A 294 -10.72 -13.83 -15.12
CA ASP A 294 -9.95 -12.96 -16.01
C ASP A 294 -8.59 -12.63 -15.43
#